data_4f7c62563df155be361234e416243088
#
_entry.id   4f7c62563df155be361234e416243088
#
_cell.length_a   1.000
_cell.length_b   1.000
_cell.length_c   1.000
_cell.angle_alpha   90.00
_cell.angle_beta   90.00
_cell.angle_gamma   90.00
#
_symmetry.space_group_name_H-M   'P 1'
#
loop_
_entity.id
_entity.type
_entity.pdbx_description
1 polymer ?
#
loop_
_entity_poly.entity_id
_entity_poly.type
_entity_poly.pdbx_seq_one_letter_code
_entity_poly.pdbx_strand_id
1 'polypeptide(L)'
;MEWIFNQLRERPELAIFLTIFLGFWLGKLRIGKFTLGTVTSVLLVGVLVGQLNIAVPGPIKSVFFLLFLFAVGYKVGPQFFRGLKKDGLPQVGFAVLMCVSVLLVTWLLALMRGYNAGEAAGLLAGSQTISAVIGVAEDTMANMGLDEAQRQSYVNIIPVSYAVTYIFGTAGSAWVLSSIGPKMLGGLEKVKAACKELEAKMGSSLADEPGFMPAARPVTFRAYRVENEWFKNGKRVIDLEVYFRQHDKRLFVERLRKSGVVVEVSMNIQIEPGDEVVLSGRREYIIGEESWIGPEVQDAQLLDFPAEKLPVTITRKTVAGKTVAAIRREKFMHGVSIRSIKRAGISIPVLAQTVVDAGDVIEVVGTRQEVEAAAKRLGYIDRPTNQTDMIFVGLGILVGGLFGALSVHIGGIPISLSTSGGALIAGLFFGWLRSKHPTFGRIPEPSQWVLNNVGLNMFIAVVGISAGPSFVQGFHDVGISLFLVGAAATALPLIIGLLLARYVFKFHPALALGVCAGARTTTAALGAVQDAVESETPALGYTVTYAVGNTLLIIWGVVIVLLI
;
A
#
# COMPACT_ATOMS: atom_id res chain seq x y z
N MET A 1 -0.46 23.19 37.55
CA MET A 1 -0.04 23.39 36.15
C MET A 1 1.46 23.42 36.04
N GLU A 2 2.17 24.22 36.84
CA GLU A 2 3.67 24.29 36.82
C GLU A 2 4.34 22.94 37.02
N TRP A 3 3.85 22.10 37.97
CA TRP A 3 4.36 20.77 38.18
C TRP A 3 4.36 19.91 36.92
N ILE A 4 3.24 19.94 36.13
CA ILE A 4 3.13 19.18 34.87
C ILE A 4 4.16 19.68 33.85
N PHE A 5 4.30 21.00 33.71
CA PHE A 5 5.27 21.59 32.78
C PHE A 5 6.71 21.24 33.15
N ASN A 6 7.03 21.25 34.45
CA ASN A 6 8.34 20.83 34.91
C ASN A 6 8.61 19.34 34.64
N GLN A 7 7.61 18.46 34.86
CA GLN A 7 7.75 17.03 34.54
C GLN A 7 7.98 16.80 33.05
N LEU A 8 7.31 17.56 32.15
CA LEU A 8 7.51 17.46 30.71
C LEU A 8 8.90 17.96 30.26
N ARG A 9 9.50 18.94 30.97
CA ARG A 9 10.86 19.42 30.72
C ARG A 9 11.92 18.44 31.19
N GLU A 10 11.73 17.87 32.37
CA GLU A 10 12.66 16.91 32.99
C GLU A 10 12.59 15.53 32.30
N ARG A 11 11.48 15.18 31.70
CA ARG A 11 11.18 13.86 31.11
C ARG A 11 10.67 14.01 29.68
N PRO A 12 11.57 14.23 28.71
CA PRO A 12 11.21 14.47 27.31
C PRO A 12 10.34 13.35 26.71
N GLU A 13 10.48 12.12 27.19
CA GLU A 13 9.67 10.99 26.76
C GLU A 13 8.16 11.21 27.01
N LEU A 14 7.79 11.85 28.13
CA LEU A 14 6.39 12.17 28.43
C LEU A 14 5.86 13.22 27.45
N ALA A 15 6.68 14.21 27.09
CA ALA A 15 6.32 15.22 26.11
C ALA A 15 6.10 14.61 24.72
N ILE A 16 6.92 13.62 24.32
CA ILE A 16 6.73 12.88 23.07
C ILE A 16 5.41 12.12 23.07
N PHE A 17 5.08 11.37 24.14
CA PHE A 17 3.82 10.63 24.23
C PHE A 17 2.60 11.57 24.28
N LEU A 18 2.69 12.71 24.99
CA LEU A 18 1.65 13.73 24.99
C LEU A 18 1.41 14.27 23.56
N THR A 19 2.50 14.56 22.85
CA THR A 19 2.45 15.04 21.47
C THR A 19 1.79 14.02 20.55
N ILE A 20 2.12 12.75 20.69
CA ILE A 20 1.50 11.68 19.89
C ILE A 20 0.01 11.55 20.23
N PHE A 21 -0.33 11.49 21.51
CA PHE A 21 -1.73 11.37 21.94
C PHE A 21 -2.60 12.47 21.37
N LEU A 22 -2.22 13.71 21.58
CA LEU A 22 -2.99 14.87 21.08
C LEU A 22 -2.93 14.97 19.56
N GLY A 23 -1.78 14.67 18.94
CA GLY A 23 -1.60 14.71 17.49
C GLY A 23 -2.45 13.67 16.76
N PHE A 24 -2.53 12.44 17.26
CA PHE A 24 -3.41 11.41 16.70
C PHE A 24 -4.89 11.74 16.90
N TRP A 25 -5.25 12.33 18.04
CA TRP A 25 -6.60 12.78 18.29
C TRP A 25 -7.01 13.89 17.33
N LEU A 26 -6.18 14.91 17.18
CA LEU A 26 -6.40 16.03 16.25
C LEU A 26 -6.42 15.57 14.79
N GLY A 27 -5.55 14.64 14.43
CA GLY A 27 -5.43 14.12 13.07
C GLY A 27 -6.65 13.33 12.59
N LYS A 28 -7.50 12.87 13.50
CA LYS A 28 -8.79 12.23 13.19
C LYS A 28 -9.92 13.22 12.95
N LEU A 29 -9.76 14.48 13.32
CA LEU A 29 -10.78 15.49 13.10
C LEU A 29 -10.97 15.75 11.61
N ARG A 30 -12.21 15.69 11.16
CA ARG A 30 -12.62 15.96 9.79
C ARG A 30 -13.23 17.35 9.70
N ILE A 31 -12.73 18.18 8.81
CA ILE A 31 -13.30 19.48 8.48
C ILE A 31 -13.84 19.39 7.06
N GLY A 32 -15.13 19.09 6.94
CA GLY A 32 -15.74 18.76 5.65
C GLY A 32 -15.19 17.47 5.05
N LYS A 33 -14.63 17.53 3.83
CA LYS A 33 -13.97 16.41 3.15
C LYS A 33 -12.47 16.30 3.44
N PHE A 34 -11.91 17.23 4.21
CA PHE A 34 -10.48 17.32 4.49
C PHE A 34 -10.15 16.78 5.88
N THR A 35 -9.09 15.98 5.98
CA THR A 35 -8.47 15.57 7.24
C THR A 35 -7.05 16.12 7.27
N LEU A 36 -6.64 16.70 8.39
CA LEU A 36 -5.29 17.25 8.55
C LEU A 36 -4.22 16.14 8.47
N GLY A 37 -4.61 14.92 8.82
CA GLY A 37 -3.73 13.76 8.86
C GLY A 37 -2.89 13.69 10.14
N THR A 38 -2.51 12.48 10.53
CA THR A 38 -1.82 12.25 11.82
C THR A 38 -0.44 12.90 11.87
N VAL A 39 0.33 12.80 10.77
CA VAL A 39 1.72 13.30 10.72
C VAL A 39 1.78 14.83 10.91
N THR A 40 0.96 15.56 10.16
CA THR A 40 0.90 17.03 10.29
C THR A 40 0.39 17.46 11.66
N SER A 41 -0.64 16.77 12.17
CA SER A 41 -1.18 17.06 13.50
C SER A 41 -0.17 16.81 14.61
N VAL A 42 0.58 15.70 14.53
CA VAL A 42 1.65 15.39 15.49
C VAL A 42 2.75 16.46 15.42
N LEU A 43 3.12 16.92 14.22
CA LEU A 43 4.08 18.01 14.07
C LEU A 43 3.60 19.30 14.75
N LEU A 44 2.38 19.74 14.43
CA LEU A 44 1.82 20.98 14.98
C LEU A 44 1.65 20.92 16.51
N VAL A 45 1.18 19.79 17.04
CA VAL A 45 1.12 19.59 18.50
C VAL A 45 2.53 19.57 19.09
N GLY A 46 3.50 18.94 18.41
CA GLY A 46 4.91 18.96 18.81
C GLY A 46 5.45 20.38 18.90
N VAL A 47 5.16 21.21 17.93
CA VAL A 47 5.51 22.66 17.94
C VAL A 47 4.90 23.39 19.14
N LEU A 48 3.63 23.10 19.47
CA LEU A 48 2.97 23.70 20.64
C LEU A 48 3.62 23.24 21.95
N VAL A 49 3.87 21.95 22.10
CA VAL A 49 4.55 21.37 23.27
C VAL A 49 6.00 21.88 23.37
N GLY A 50 6.66 22.06 22.25
CA GLY A 50 8.02 22.59 22.14
C GLY A 50 8.18 24.04 22.64
N GLN A 51 7.08 24.83 22.71
CA GLN A 51 7.11 26.16 23.34
C GLN A 51 7.53 26.11 24.81
N LEU A 52 7.48 24.92 25.41
CA LEU A 52 7.97 24.70 26.78
C LEU A 52 9.51 24.59 26.87
N ASN A 53 10.24 24.75 25.76
CA ASN A 53 11.70 24.64 25.67
C ASN A 53 12.23 23.27 26.19
N ILE A 54 11.67 22.18 25.65
CA ILE A 54 12.04 20.82 26.02
C ILE A 54 13.20 20.34 25.15
N ALA A 55 14.31 19.95 25.77
CA ALA A 55 15.46 19.36 25.09
C ALA A 55 15.26 17.85 24.92
N VAL A 56 15.13 17.37 23.70
CA VAL A 56 15.01 15.93 23.39
C VAL A 56 16.35 15.38 22.93
N PRO A 57 16.87 14.28 23.55
CA PRO A 57 18.12 13.66 23.13
C PRO A 57 18.07 13.14 21.69
N GLY A 58 19.07 13.50 20.87
CA GLY A 58 19.16 13.13 19.45
C GLY A 58 19.02 11.63 19.15
N PRO A 59 19.62 10.70 19.93
CA PRO A 59 19.49 9.27 19.69
C PRO A 59 18.07 8.74 19.67
N ILE A 60 17.16 9.33 20.46
CA ILE A 60 15.74 8.92 20.46
C ILE A 60 15.13 9.14 19.06
N LYS A 61 15.36 10.33 18.49
CA LYS A 61 14.89 10.67 17.14
C LYS A 61 15.43 9.69 16.09
N SER A 62 16.73 9.42 16.12
CA SER A 62 17.40 8.55 15.15
C SER A 62 16.92 7.11 15.20
N VAL A 63 16.73 6.52 16.38
CA VAL A 63 16.25 5.14 16.52
C VAL A 63 14.88 4.95 15.87
N PHE A 64 13.93 5.83 16.15
CA PHE A 64 12.59 5.75 15.57
C PHE A 64 12.60 6.01 14.06
N PHE A 65 13.47 6.89 13.59
CA PHE A 65 13.60 7.18 12.18
C PHE A 65 14.17 6.01 11.37
N LEU A 66 15.19 5.32 11.90
CA LEU A 66 15.75 4.12 11.28
C LEU A 66 14.73 2.98 11.21
N LEU A 67 13.96 2.74 12.29
CA LEU A 67 12.88 1.76 12.30
C LEU A 67 11.82 2.07 11.23
N PHE A 68 11.44 3.34 11.12
CA PHE A 68 10.50 3.81 10.11
C PHE A 68 11.01 3.58 8.69
N LEU A 69 12.23 4.02 8.38
CA LEU A 69 12.78 3.90 7.03
C LEU A 69 13.00 2.46 6.60
N PHE A 70 13.48 1.61 7.53
CA PHE A 70 13.59 0.18 7.27
C PHE A 70 12.22 -0.43 6.96
N ALA A 71 11.18 -0.11 7.75
CA ALA A 71 9.83 -0.62 7.55
C ALA A 71 9.24 -0.17 6.20
N VAL A 72 9.44 1.10 5.82
CA VAL A 72 9.05 1.62 4.49
C VAL A 72 9.75 0.85 3.39
N GLY A 73 11.08 0.73 3.46
CA GLY A 73 11.87 -0.03 2.49
C GLY A 73 11.39 -1.47 2.37
N TYR A 74 11.22 -2.16 3.49
CA TYR A 74 10.75 -3.55 3.54
C TYR A 74 9.40 -3.73 2.85
N LYS A 75 8.46 -2.82 3.09
CA LYS A 75 7.12 -2.86 2.48
C LYS A 75 7.16 -2.70 0.96
N VAL A 76 7.97 -1.77 0.45
CA VAL A 76 8.01 -1.45 -1.00
C VAL A 76 9.03 -2.27 -1.79
N GLY A 77 9.98 -2.94 -1.12
CA GLY A 77 11.08 -3.68 -1.73
C GLY A 77 10.66 -4.69 -2.79
N PRO A 78 9.70 -5.59 -2.53
CA PRO A 78 9.23 -6.57 -3.51
C PRO A 78 8.74 -5.91 -4.81
N GLN A 79 8.07 -4.76 -4.72
CA GLN A 79 7.51 -4.05 -5.87
C GLN A 79 8.58 -3.24 -6.62
N PHE A 80 9.53 -2.67 -5.89
CA PHE A 80 10.66 -1.96 -6.48
C PHE A 80 11.46 -2.89 -7.41
N PHE A 81 11.93 -4.03 -6.91
CA PHE A 81 12.69 -5.00 -7.72
C PHE A 81 11.86 -5.66 -8.82
N ARG A 82 10.55 -5.76 -8.65
CA ARG A 82 9.65 -6.26 -9.68
C ARG A 82 9.49 -5.26 -10.82
N GLY A 83 9.37 -3.97 -10.52
CA GLY A 83 9.28 -2.92 -11.52
C GLY A 83 10.47 -2.92 -12.49
N LEU A 84 11.64 -3.40 -12.04
CA LEU A 84 12.83 -3.54 -12.89
C LEU A 84 12.75 -4.67 -13.92
N LYS A 85 11.69 -5.49 -13.95
CA LYS A 85 11.45 -6.47 -15.00
C LYS A 85 10.85 -5.79 -16.24
N LYS A 86 10.96 -6.45 -17.42
CA LYS A 86 10.56 -5.90 -18.74
C LYS A 86 9.15 -5.26 -18.73
N ASP A 87 8.17 -5.89 -18.09
CA ASP A 87 6.78 -5.42 -18.10
C ASP A 87 6.55 -4.18 -17.22
N GLY A 88 7.42 -3.92 -16.25
CA GLY A 88 7.38 -2.75 -15.37
C GLY A 88 8.22 -1.56 -15.83
N LEU A 89 9.15 -1.77 -16.78
CA LEU A 89 10.11 -0.76 -17.20
C LEU A 89 9.49 0.57 -17.65
N PRO A 90 8.38 0.62 -18.41
CA PRO A 90 7.75 1.88 -18.76
C PRO A 90 7.27 2.66 -17.53
N GLN A 91 6.72 1.97 -16.52
CA GLN A 91 6.28 2.58 -15.28
C GLN A 91 7.47 3.08 -14.44
N VAL A 92 8.57 2.33 -14.40
CA VAL A 92 9.82 2.76 -13.76
C VAL A 92 10.40 3.99 -14.46
N GLY A 93 10.53 3.96 -15.79
CA GLY A 93 11.03 5.09 -16.58
C GLY A 93 10.18 6.35 -16.37
N PHE A 94 8.87 6.19 -16.34
CA PHE A 94 7.95 7.29 -16.02
C PHE A 94 8.20 7.83 -14.61
N ALA A 95 8.27 6.96 -13.60
CA ALA A 95 8.49 7.37 -12.22
C ALA A 95 9.82 8.10 -12.03
N VAL A 96 10.89 7.62 -12.68
CA VAL A 96 12.20 8.30 -12.67
C VAL A 96 12.09 9.71 -13.26
N LEU A 97 11.51 9.85 -14.46
CA LEU A 97 11.37 11.15 -15.10
C LEU A 97 10.49 12.12 -14.30
N MET A 98 9.42 11.60 -13.70
CA MET A 98 8.58 12.39 -12.83
C MET A 98 9.32 12.84 -11.56
N CYS A 99 10.06 11.95 -10.90
CA CYS A 99 10.86 12.30 -9.72
C CYS A 99 11.98 13.31 -10.06
N VAL A 100 12.61 13.19 -11.24
CA VAL A 100 13.57 14.18 -11.73
C VAL A 100 12.88 15.54 -11.95
N SER A 101 11.68 15.55 -12.52
CA SER A 101 10.92 16.80 -12.70
C SER A 101 10.55 17.44 -11.35
N VAL A 102 10.21 16.63 -10.34
CA VAL A 102 9.99 17.10 -8.96
C VAL A 102 11.25 17.79 -8.42
N LEU A 103 12.40 17.13 -8.52
CA LEU A 103 13.67 17.70 -8.04
C LEU A 103 13.99 19.01 -8.74
N LEU A 104 13.94 19.03 -10.07
CA LEU A 104 14.27 20.22 -10.87
C LEU A 104 13.32 21.38 -10.57
N VAL A 105 12.02 21.13 -10.51
CA VAL A 105 11.04 22.19 -10.20
C VAL A 105 11.26 22.73 -8.79
N THR A 106 11.45 21.85 -7.80
CA THR A 106 11.67 22.28 -6.41
C THR A 106 12.97 23.06 -6.28
N TRP A 107 14.04 22.60 -6.90
CA TRP A 107 15.35 23.25 -6.90
C TRP A 107 15.29 24.63 -7.56
N LEU A 108 14.70 24.75 -8.76
CA LEU A 108 14.53 26.01 -9.46
C LEU A 108 13.70 27.03 -8.66
N LEU A 109 12.59 26.57 -8.07
CA LEU A 109 11.76 27.42 -7.23
C LEU A 109 12.49 27.88 -5.97
N ALA A 110 13.29 26.99 -5.35
CA ALA A 110 14.13 27.36 -4.19
C ALA A 110 15.18 28.41 -4.56
N LEU A 111 15.90 28.24 -5.70
CA LEU A 111 16.84 29.20 -6.20
C LEU A 111 16.19 30.57 -6.53
N MET A 112 15.05 30.57 -7.20
CA MET A 112 14.32 31.80 -7.56
C MET A 112 13.88 32.59 -6.33
N ARG A 113 13.67 31.93 -5.19
CA ARG A 113 13.24 32.55 -3.94
C ARG A 113 14.39 32.81 -2.96
N GLY A 114 15.60 32.32 -3.27
CA GLY A 114 16.75 32.40 -2.36
C GLY A 114 16.58 31.58 -1.09
N TYR A 115 15.89 30.46 -1.20
CA TYR A 115 15.69 29.57 -0.05
C TYR A 115 16.98 28.86 0.34
N ASN A 116 17.19 28.70 1.64
CA ASN A 116 18.29 27.92 2.16
C ASN A 116 18.00 26.40 2.09
N ALA A 117 19.00 25.58 2.40
CA ALA A 117 18.88 24.13 2.32
C ALA A 117 17.75 23.55 3.20
N GLY A 118 17.47 24.15 4.36
CA GLY A 118 16.37 23.74 5.24
C GLY A 118 14.99 24.04 4.62
N GLU A 119 14.82 25.25 4.10
CA GLU A 119 13.59 25.65 3.41
C GLU A 119 13.32 24.80 2.18
N ALA A 120 14.35 24.54 1.36
CA ALA A 120 14.25 23.71 0.16
C ALA A 120 13.93 22.25 0.47
N ALA A 121 14.55 21.69 1.50
CA ALA A 121 14.26 20.32 1.97
C ALA A 121 12.82 20.20 2.50
N GLY A 122 12.37 21.17 3.30
CA GLY A 122 11.00 21.22 3.81
C GLY A 122 9.97 21.43 2.70
N LEU A 123 10.27 22.26 1.70
CA LEU A 123 9.46 22.46 0.48
C LEU A 123 9.30 21.15 -0.30
N LEU A 124 10.39 20.41 -0.52
CA LEU A 124 10.36 19.09 -1.17
C LEU A 124 9.52 18.10 -0.35
N ALA A 125 9.81 17.99 0.94
CA ALA A 125 9.13 17.06 1.84
C ALA A 125 7.61 17.28 1.89
N GLY A 126 7.19 18.54 2.06
CA GLY A 126 5.78 18.88 2.20
C GLY A 126 5.04 18.86 0.87
N SER A 127 5.58 19.47 -0.18
CA SER A 127 4.94 19.47 -1.50
C SER A 127 4.75 18.05 -2.06
N GLN A 128 5.63 17.12 -1.76
CA GLN A 128 5.54 15.72 -2.16
C GLN A 128 4.93 14.78 -1.11
N THR A 129 4.55 15.31 0.06
CA THR A 129 3.96 14.54 1.18
C THR A 129 4.86 13.40 1.68
N ILE A 130 6.19 13.58 1.63
CA ILE A 130 7.17 12.57 1.99
C ILE A 130 8.01 12.99 3.21
N SER A 131 7.48 12.75 4.38
CA SER A 131 8.08 13.15 5.67
C SER A 131 9.47 12.56 5.92
N ALA A 132 9.83 11.46 5.27
CA ALA A 132 11.15 10.85 5.36
C ALA A 132 12.28 11.80 4.92
N VAL A 133 12.00 12.73 4.02
CA VAL A 133 12.96 13.74 3.54
C VAL A 133 13.46 14.63 4.69
N ILE A 134 12.63 14.92 5.70
CA ILE A 134 12.99 15.75 6.85
C ILE A 134 14.24 15.19 7.53
N GLY A 135 14.18 13.92 7.95
CA GLY A 135 15.29 13.30 8.67
C GLY A 135 16.51 13.03 7.80
N VAL A 136 16.30 12.68 6.52
CA VAL A 136 17.41 12.48 5.58
C VAL A 136 18.14 13.81 5.30
N ALA A 137 17.40 14.90 5.19
CA ALA A 137 17.98 16.24 5.04
C ALA A 137 18.76 16.66 6.29
N GLU A 138 18.21 16.45 7.49
CA GLU A 138 18.90 16.72 8.76
C GLU A 138 20.19 15.92 8.88
N ASP A 139 20.16 14.61 8.59
CA ASP A 139 21.35 13.75 8.59
C ASP A 139 22.40 14.22 7.57
N THR A 140 21.97 14.70 6.42
CA THR A 140 22.88 15.24 5.40
C THR A 140 23.56 16.51 5.89
N MET A 141 22.78 17.45 6.43
CA MET A 141 23.32 18.71 6.99
C MET A 141 24.29 18.47 8.15
N ALA A 142 24.06 17.44 8.95
CA ALA A 142 24.97 17.05 10.03
C ALA A 142 26.38 16.67 9.54
N ASN A 143 26.50 16.24 8.26
CA ASN A 143 27.75 15.80 7.64
C ASN A 143 28.38 16.84 6.69
N MET A 144 27.77 18.03 6.51
CA MET A 144 28.23 19.03 5.55
C MET A 144 29.33 19.97 6.09
N GLY A 145 29.74 19.84 7.36
CA GLY A 145 30.74 20.72 7.95
C GLY A 145 30.26 22.16 8.18
N LEU A 146 28.95 22.38 8.25
CA LEU A 146 28.35 23.66 8.64
C LEU A 146 28.68 24.01 10.09
N ASP A 147 28.78 25.28 10.40
CA ASP A 147 28.85 25.70 11.79
C ASP A 147 27.54 25.35 12.55
N GLU A 148 27.63 25.18 13.85
CA GLU A 148 26.51 24.69 14.65
C GLU A 148 25.30 25.63 14.61
N ALA A 149 25.52 26.95 14.59
CA ALA A 149 24.44 27.93 14.54
C ALA A 149 23.72 27.90 13.19
N GLN A 150 24.46 27.82 12.08
CA GLN A 150 23.92 27.72 10.74
C GLN A 150 23.18 26.39 10.55
N ARG A 151 23.78 25.29 10.98
CA ARG A 151 23.12 23.96 10.93
C ARG A 151 21.81 23.96 11.69
N GLN A 152 21.79 24.50 12.91
CA GLN A 152 20.59 24.56 13.74
C GLN A 152 19.51 25.46 13.09
N SER A 153 19.91 26.57 12.49
CA SER A 153 18.97 27.44 11.76
C SER A 153 18.31 26.70 10.60
N TYR A 154 19.09 25.96 9.79
CA TYR A 154 18.56 25.20 8.65
C TYR A 154 17.65 24.03 9.10
N VAL A 155 18.04 23.31 10.15
CA VAL A 155 17.24 22.20 10.70
C VAL A 155 15.91 22.71 11.26
N ASN A 156 15.92 23.84 11.96
CA ASN A 156 14.71 24.38 12.61
C ASN A 156 13.66 24.88 11.60
N ILE A 157 14.05 25.30 10.38
CA ILE A 157 13.10 25.79 9.37
C ILE A 157 12.45 24.66 8.56
N ILE A 158 13.04 23.44 8.53
CA ILE A 158 12.48 22.30 7.78
C ILE A 158 11.03 22.01 8.19
N PRO A 159 10.68 21.89 9.49
CA PRO A 159 9.32 21.62 9.93
C PRO A 159 8.31 22.70 9.52
N VAL A 160 8.73 23.97 9.52
CA VAL A 160 7.88 25.08 9.06
C VAL A 160 7.56 24.93 7.59
N SER A 161 8.60 24.78 6.76
CA SER A 161 8.47 24.60 5.32
C SER A 161 7.64 23.37 4.96
N TYR A 162 7.85 22.27 5.67
CA TYR A 162 7.07 21.05 5.53
C TYR A 162 5.59 21.27 5.86
N ALA A 163 5.27 21.82 7.03
CA ALA A 163 3.90 21.98 7.48
C ALA A 163 3.07 22.86 6.53
N VAL A 164 3.65 23.98 6.12
CA VAL A 164 3.00 24.93 5.20
C VAL A 164 2.73 24.31 3.84
N THR A 165 3.71 23.63 3.26
CA THR A 165 3.62 23.09 1.90
C THR A 165 2.85 21.76 1.84
N TYR A 166 2.79 21.01 2.94
CA TYR A 166 2.07 19.74 3.05
C TYR A 166 0.56 19.89 2.84
N ILE A 167 -0.02 21.02 3.26
CA ILE A 167 -1.46 21.26 3.12
C ILE A 167 -1.85 21.16 1.63
N PHE A 168 -1.17 21.91 0.77
CA PHE A 168 -1.42 21.85 -0.66
C PHE A 168 -0.85 20.56 -1.27
N GLY A 169 0.25 20.05 -0.76
CA GLY A 169 0.83 18.75 -1.12
C GLY A 169 -0.22 17.63 -1.09
N THR A 170 -1.07 17.58 -0.08
CA THR A 170 -2.11 16.57 0.07
C THR A 170 -3.39 16.94 -0.68
N ALA A 171 -4.02 18.07 -0.30
CA ALA A 171 -5.30 18.47 -0.86
C ALA A 171 -5.20 18.87 -2.34
N GLY A 172 -4.15 19.59 -2.70
CA GLY A 172 -3.89 20.03 -4.08
C GLY A 172 -3.61 18.86 -5.01
N SER A 173 -2.88 17.85 -4.56
CA SER A 173 -2.62 16.65 -5.37
C SER A 173 -3.89 15.87 -5.65
N ALA A 174 -4.70 15.66 -4.61
CA ALA A 174 -5.99 15.00 -4.74
C ALA A 174 -6.88 15.76 -5.72
N TRP A 175 -6.96 17.08 -5.58
CA TRP A 175 -7.74 17.95 -6.48
C TRP A 175 -7.20 17.95 -7.92
N VAL A 176 -5.89 18.10 -8.12
CA VAL A 176 -5.29 18.10 -9.46
C VAL A 176 -5.55 16.76 -10.16
N LEU A 177 -5.30 15.64 -9.49
CA LEU A 177 -5.43 14.32 -10.12
C LEU A 177 -6.88 13.88 -10.29
N SER A 178 -7.82 14.28 -9.42
CA SER A 178 -9.23 13.91 -9.55
C SER A 178 -10.05 14.84 -10.44
N SER A 179 -9.61 16.11 -10.62
CA SER A 179 -10.37 17.12 -11.36
C SER A 179 -9.69 17.61 -12.64
N ILE A 180 -8.40 18.01 -12.55
CA ILE A 180 -7.63 18.51 -13.71
C ILE A 180 -7.13 17.32 -14.55
N GLY A 181 -6.63 16.26 -13.90
CA GLY A 181 -6.11 15.07 -14.58
C GLY A 181 -7.09 14.46 -15.59
N PRO A 182 -8.35 14.14 -15.22
CA PRO A 182 -9.33 13.66 -16.17
C PRO A 182 -9.59 14.62 -17.34
N LYS A 183 -9.64 15.94 -17.10
CA LYS A 183 -9.80 16.93 -18.18
C LYS A 183 -8.64 16.88 -19.17
N MET A 184 -7.40 16.77 -18.68
CA MET A 184 -6.21 16.63 -19.52
C MET A 184 -6.18 15.32 -20.31
N LEU A 185 -6.84 14.26 -19.81
CA LEU A 185 -6.96 12.96 -20.47
C LEU A 185 -8.18 12.83 -21.40
N GLY A 186 -8.94 13.90 -21.59
CA GLY A 186 -10.05 13.95 -22.53
C GLY A 186 -11.44 13.98 -21.89
N GLY A 187 -11.51 14.23 -20.58
CA GLY A 187 -12.75 14.36 -19.80
C GLY A 187 -12.99 13.19 -18.86
N LEU A 188 -13.71 13.45 -17.77
CA LEU A 188 -13.98 12.45 -16.71
C LEU A 188 -14.75 11.25 -17.27
N GLU A 189 -15.77 11.49 -18.09
CA GLU A 189 -16.58 10.43 -18.69
C GLU A 189 -15.74 9.52 -19.61
N LYS A 190 -14.78 10.10 -20.34
CA LYS A 190 -13.87 9.31 -21.18
C LYS A 190 -12.93 8.44 -20.34
N VAL A 191 -12.45 8.96 -19.21
CA VAL A 191 -11.62 8.17 -18.29
C VAL A 191 -12.44 7.07 -17.61
N LYS A 192 -13.68 7.36 -17.18
CA LYS A 192 -14.61 6.34 -16.67
C LYS A 192 -14.90 5.24 -17.72
N ALA A 193 -15.16 5.63 -18.95
CA ALA A 193 -15.37 4.67 -20.05
C ALA A 193 -14.12 3.82 -20.30
N ALA A 194 -12.93 4.44 -20.27
CA ALA A 194 -11.66 3.73 -20.40
C ALA A 194 -11.40 2.75 -19.23
N CYS A 195 -11.79 3.10 -17.99
CA CYS A 195 -11.74 2.18 -16.86
C CYS A 195 -12.67 0.97 -17.10
N LYS A 196 -13.92 1.21 -17.49
CA LYS A 196 -14.89 0.14 -17.79
C LYS A 196 -14.43 -0.73 -18.96
N GLU A 197 -13.88 -0.13 -20.02
CA GLU A 197 -13.33 -0.87 -21.16
C GLU A 197 -12.16 -1.76 -20.75
N LEU A 198 -11.25 -1.25 -19.91
CA LEU A 198 -10.11 -2.03 -19.42
C LEU A 198 -10.58 -3.15 -18.49
N GLU A 199 -11.53 -2.88 -17.60
CA GLU A 199 -12.17 -3.88 -16.75
C GLU A 199 -12.88 -4.95 -17.59
N ALA A 200 -13.64 -4.55 -18.61
CA ALA A 200 -14.29 -5.46 -19.54
C ALA A 200 -13.25 -6.32 -20.30
N LYS A 201 -12.15 -5.74 -20.79
CA LYS A 201 -11.07 -6.50 -21.45
C LYS A 201 -10.37 -7.46 -20.48
N MET A 202 -10.17 -7.05 -19.23
CA MET A 202 -9.59 -7.90 -18.18
C MET A 202 -10.56 -8.99 -17.71
N GLY A 203 -11.88 -8.75 -17.86
CA GLY A 203 -12.96 -9.70 -17.56
C GLY A 203 -13.47 -10.49 -18.75
N SER A 204 -13.40 -9.97 -19.97
CA SER A 204 -14.15 -10.40 -21.13
C SER A 204 -13.76 -11.75 -21.72
N SER A 205 -12.59 -12.30 -21.44
CA SER A 205 -12.31 -13.69 -21.84
C SER A 205 -13.06 -14.73 -21.00
N LEU A 206 -13.81 -14.26 -19.98
CA LEU A 206 -14.63 -15.07 -19.10
C LEU A 206 -16.05 -14.47 -18.92
N ALA A 207 -16.31 -13.28 -19.44
CA ALA A 207 -17.69 -12.74 -19.54
C ALA A 207 -18.51 -13.49 -20.58
N ASP A 208 -17.85 -14.17 -21.53
CA ASP A 208 -18.46 -15.14 -22.43
C ASP A 208 -18.53 -16.56 -21.83
N GLU A 209 -17.90 -16.81 -20.68
CA GLU A 209 -18.24 -17.95 -19.84
C GLU A 209 -19.36 -17.49 -18.89
N PRO A 210 -20.61 -17.89 -19.15
CA PRO A 210 -21.73 -17.61 -18.26
C PRO A 210 -21.33 -18.00 -16.83
N GLY A 211 -21.60 -17.15 -15.86
CA GLY A 211 -21.26 -17.38 -14.46
C GLY A 211 -20.04 -16.62 -13.92
N PHE A 212 -19.35 -15.80 -14.71
CA PHE A 212 -18.24 -14.99 -14.23
C PHE A 212 -18.69 -13.57 -13.83
N MET A 213 -18.89 -13.38 -12.51
CA MET A 213 -19.06 -12.05 -11.90
C MET A 213 -17.87 -11.71 -10.97
N PRO A 214 -17.62 -10.42 -10.65
CA PRO A 214 -16.51 -10.02 -9.80
C PRO A 214 -16.49 -10.80 -8.48
N ALA A 215 -15.31 -11.27 -8.05
CA ALA A 215 -15.12 -12.09 -6.86
C ALA A 215 -15.38 -11.37 -5.51
N ALA A 216 -15.91 -10.16 -5.53
CA ALA A 216 -16.34 -9.41 -4.35
C ALA A 216 -17.61 -9.98 -3.70
N ARG A 217 -18.29 -10.94 -4.33
CA ARG A 217 -19.52 -11.53 -3.78
C ARG A 217 -19.20 -12.73 -2.87
N PRO A 218 -19.86 -12.83 -1.70
CA PRO A 218 -19.57 -13.87 -0.73
C PRO A 218 -19.92 -15.26 -1.30
N VAL A 219 -19.05 -16.23 -1.08
CA VAL A 219 -19.36 -17.63 -1.24
C VAL A 219 -20.34 -18.02 -0.14
N THR A 220 -21.41 -18.70 -0.50
CA THR A 220 -22.46 -19.15 0.41
C THR A 220 -22.51 -20.67 0.38
N PHE A 221 -22.85 -21.26 1.51
CA PHE A 221 -23.08 -22.70 1.66
C PHE A 221 -24.56 -22.91 1.93
N ARG A 222 -25.18 -23.87 1.21
CA ARG A 222 -26.57 -24.26 1.40
C ARG A 222 -26.71 -25.78 1.31
N ALA A 223 -27.59 -26.33 2.12
CA ALA A 223 -27.90 -27.76 2.12
C ALA A 223 -29.23 -28.01 1.42
N TYR A 224 -29.28 -29.02 0.57
CA TYR A 224 -30.46 -29.40 -0.19
C TYR A 224 -30.69 -30.90 -0.01
N ARG A 225 -31.96 -31.30 0.07
CA ARG A 225 -32.35 -32.71 -0.08
C ARG A 225 -32.53 -33.02 -1.54
N VAL A 226 -31.90 -34.08 -2.00
CA VAL A 226 -31.95 -34.48 -3.41
C VAL A 226 -33.27 -35.17 -3.70
N GLU A 227 -34.11 -34.58 -4.53
CA GLU A 227 -35.42 -35.09 -4.93
C GLU A 227 -35.56 -35.23 -6.44
N ASN A 228 -34.69 -34.59 -7.25
CA ASN A 228 -34.80 -34.61 -8.69
C ASN A 228 -34.60 -36.02 -9.29
N GLU A 229 -35.44 -36.38 -10.24
CA GLU A 229 -35.37 -37.66 -10.98
C GLU A 229 -34.06 -37.88 -11.72
N TRP A 230 -33.32 -36.82 -12.02
CA TRP A 230 -31.99 -36.89 -12.63
C TRP A 230 -31.01 -37.75 -11.85
N PHE A 231 -31.21 -37.88 -10.52
CA PHE A 231 -30.37 -38.67 -9.62
C PHE A 231 -30.81 -40.12 -9.48
N LYS A 232 -31.95 -40.54 -10.06
CA LYS A 232 -32.51 -41.92 -9.87
C LYS A 232 -31.55 -43.04 -10.29
N ASN A 233 -30.60 -42.78 -11.18
CA ASN A 233 -29.62 -43.78 -11.62
C ASN A 233 -28.25 -43.63 -10.94
N GLY A 234 -28.17 -42.97 -9.78
CA GLY A 234 -26.94 -42.76 -9.03
C GLY A 234 -25.95 -41.88 -9.81
N LYS A 235 -26.08 -40.57 -9.71
CA LYS A 235 -25.14 -39.65 -10.31
C LYS A 235 -23.95 -39.39 -9.39
N ARG A 236 -22.74 -39.38 -9.94
CA ARG A 236 -21.56 -39.07 -9.15
C ARG A 236 -21.46 -37.55 -8.86
N VAL A 237 -20.74 -37.20 -7.81
CA VAL A 237 -20.45 -35.80 -7.47
C VAL A 237 -19.88 -35.05 -8.69
N ILE A 238 -18.93 -35.67 -9.42
CA ILE A 238 -18.36 -35.06 -10.62
C ILE A 238 -19.40 -34.79 -11.71
N ASP A 239 -20.38 -35.67 -11.87
CA ASP A 239 -21.41 -35.52 -12.89
C ASP A 239 -22.33 -34.33 -12.56
N LEU A 240 -22.63 -34.09 -11.28
CA LEU A 240 -23.40 -32.95 -10.80
C LEU A 240 -22.61 -31.62 -10.99
N GLU A 241 -21.35 -31.59 -10.64
CA GLU A 241 -20.52 -30.41 -10.82
C GLU A 241 -20.28 -30.05 -12.31
N VAL A 242 -20.16 -31.09 -13.16
CA VAL A 242 -20.09 -30.92 -14.61
C VAL A 242 -21.42 -30.40 -15.16
N TYR A 243 -22.55 -30.90 -14.66
CA TYR A 243 -23.88 -30.41 -15.02
C TYR A 243 -24.02 -28.91 -14.70
N PHE A 244 -23.68 -28.50 -13.48
CA PHE A 244 -23.69 -27.08 -13.11
C PHE A 244 -22.79 -26.23 -14.01
N ARG A 245 -21.59 -26.73 -14.31
CA ARG A 245 -20.65 -26.04 -15.20
C ARG A 245 -21.19 -25.87 -16.63
N GLN A 246 -21.90 -26.87 -17.15
CA GLN A 246 -22.57 -26.79 -18.47
C GLN A 246 -23.72 -25.81 -18.48
N HIS A 247 -24.33 -25.52 -17.33
CA HIS A 247 -25.37 -24.51 -17.13
C HIS A 247 -24.81 -23.20 -16.57
N ASP A 248 -23.50 -22.97 -16.73
CA ASP A 248 -22.83 -21.74 -16.36
C ASP A 248 -22.84 -21.39 -14.86
N LYS A 249 -23.05 -22.38 -14.02
CA LYS A 249 -23.04 -22.28 -12.59
C LYS A 249 -21.78 -22.94 -12.04
N ARG A 250 -20.99 -22.23 -11.23
CA ARG A 250 -19.84 -22.81 -10.54
C ARG A 250 -20.24 -23.15 -9.12
N LEU A 251 -20.79 -24.35 -8.94
CA LEU A 251 -21.18 -24.91 -7.68
C LEU A 251 -20.36 -26.18 -7.40
N PHE A 252 -20.02 -26.41 -6.14
CA PHE A 252 -19.24 -27.55 -5.67
C PHE A 252 -19.99 -28.26 -4.56
N VAL A 253 -19.84 -29.58 -4.50
CA VAL A 253 -20.40 -30.41 -3.42
C VAL A 253 -19.37 -30.46 -2.27
N GLU A 254 -19.70 -29.87 -1.15
CA GLU A 254 -18.81 -29.76 0.01
C GLU A 254 -19.05 -30.87 1.05
N ARG A 255 -20.31 -31.30 1.19
CA ARG A 255 -20.73 -32.39 2.07
C ARG A 255 -21.84 -33.19 1.46
N LEU A 256 -21.87 -34.47 1.84
CA LEU A 256 -22.91 -35.40 1.47
C LEU A 256 -23.35 -36.18 2.72
N ARG A 257 -24.65 -36.23 2.97
CA ARG A 257 -25.24 -37.12 4.00
C ARG A 257 -26.07 -38.16 3.31
N LYS A 258 -25.71 -39.44 3.51
CA LYS A 258 -26.40 -40.59 3.00
C LYS A 258 -27.03 -41.37 4.16
N SER A 259 -28.33 -41.62 4.09
CA SER A 259 -29.04 -42.37 5.15
C SER A 259 -28.77 -41.86 6.56
N GLY A 260 -28.67 -40.52 6.74
CA GLY A 260 -28.43 -39.86 8.02
C GLY A 260 -26.96 -39.78 8.45
N VAL A 261 -26.02 -40.40 7.72
CA VAL A 261 -24.58 -40.36 8.04
C VAL A 261 -23.84 -39.43 7.07
N VAL A 262 -23.05 -38.49 7.62
CA VAL A 262 -22.18 -37.64 6.82
C VAL A 262 -21.00 -38.44 6.30
N VAL A 263 -20.82 -38.48 4.99
CA VAL A 263 -19.73 -39.19 4.32
C VAL A 263 -18.71 -38.21 3.75
N GLU A 264 -17.45 -38.65 3.66
CA GLU A 264 -16.39 -37.86 3.03
C GLU A 264 -16.66 -37.75 1.52
N VAL A 265 -16.69 -36.53 1.01
CA VAL A 265 -17.01 -36.28 -0.40
C VAL A 265 -15.80 -36.64 -1.26
N SER A 266 -16.01 -37.50 -2.25
CA SER A 266 -15.08 -37.74 -3.35
C SER A 266 -15.81 -37.62 -4.69
N MET A 267 -15.08 -37.30 -5.75
CA MET A 267 -15.64 -37.10 -7.09
C MET A 267 -16.46 -38.28 -7.62
N ASN A 268 -16.14 -39.48 -7.17
CA ASN A 268 -16.77 -40.73 -7.64
C ASN A 268 -17.91 -41.20 -6.77
N ILE A 269 -18.19 -40.55 -5.63
CA ILE A 269 -19.32 -40.93 -4.79
C ILE A 269 -20.62 -40.66 -5.55
N GLN A 270 -21.53 -41.65 -5.48
CA GLN A 270 -22.87 -41.52 -6.06
C GLN A 270 -23.80 -40.77 -5.10
N ILE A 271 -24.58 -39.88 -5.68
CA ILE A 271 -25.65 -39.13 -5.04
C ILE A 271 -26.98 -39.77 -5.51
N GLU A 272 -27.86 -40.07 -4.57
CA GLU A 272 -29.14 -40.73 -4.81
C GLU A 272 -30.30 -39.86 -4.29
N PRO A 273 -31.53 -40.05 -4.79
CA PRO A 273 -32.68 -39.38 -4.22
C PRO A 273 -32.83 -39.70 -2.73
N GLY A 274 -33.09 -38.66 -1.92
CA GLY A 274 -33.15 -38.73 -0.46
C GLY A 274 -31.84 -38.40 0.26
N ASP A 275 -30.72 -38.36 -0.45
CA ASP A 275 -29.46 -37.84 0.09
C ASP A 275 -29.55 -36.33 0.33
N GLU A 276 -28.70 -35.81 1.21
CA GLU A 276 -28.60 -34.38 1.46
C GLU A 276 -27.20 -33.89 1.08
N VAL A 277 -27.19 -32.88 0.23
CA VAL A 277 -25.94 -32.30 -0.31
C VAL A 277 -25.76 -30.87 0.15
N VAL A 278 -24.55 -30.52 0.57
CA VAL A 278 -24.16 -29.13 0.81
C VAL A 278 -23.43 -28.60 -0.43
N LEU A 279 -23.97 -27.56 -1.00
CA LEU A 279 -23.36 -26.89 -2.13
C LEU A 279 -22.67 -25.60 -1.67
N SER A 280 -21.48 -25.36 -2.21
CA SER A 280 -20.79 -24.07 -2.12
C SER A 280 -20.77 -23.37 -3.46
N GLY A 281 -20.86 -22.06 -3.42
CA GLY A 281 -20.78 -21.23 -4.61
C GLY A 281 -21.28 -19.82 -4.37
N ARG A 282 -21.49 -19.08 -5.43
CA ARG A 282 -22.06 -17.74 -5.32
C ARG A 282 -23.53 -17.80 -4.95
N ARG A 283 -23.91 -16.86 -4.09
CA ARG A 283 -25.29 -16.76 -3.63
C ARG A 283 -26.32 -16.77 -4.77
N GLU A 284 -26.01 -16.08 -5.86
CA GLU A 284 -26.91 -15.98 -7.02
C GLU A 284 -27.14 -17.29 -7.75
N TYR A 285 -26.18 -18.22 -7.65
CA TYR A 285 -26.28 -19.54 -8.29
C TYR A 285 -26.92 -20.58 -7.38
N ILE A 286 -26.78 -20.40 -6.07
CA ILE A 286 -27.32 -21.32 -5.08
C ILE A 286 -28.80 -21.05 -4.82
N ILE A 287 -29.20 -19.75 -4.73
CA ILE A 287 -30.60 -19.38 -4.54
C ILE A 287 -31.37 -19.72 -5.82
N GLY A 288 -32.32 -20.61 -5.71
CA GLY A 288 -33.13 -21.09 -6.82
C GLY A 288 -32.86 -22.53 -7.21
N GLU A 289 -31.82 -23.18 -6.66
CA GLU A 289 -31.60 -24.61 -6.88
C GLU A 289 -32.64 -25.49 -6.15
N GLU A 290 -33.41 -24.93 -5.23
CA GLU A 290 -34.59 -25.59 -4.62
C GLU A 290 -35.54 -26.15 -5.66
N SER A 291 -35.72 -25.45 -6.76
CA SER A 291 -36.62 -25.90 -7.83
C SER A 291 -36.07 -27.05 -8.67
N TRP A 292 -34.75 -27.30 -8.63
CA TRP A 292 -34.12 -28.33 -9.44
C TRP A 292 -33.55 -29.49 -8.62
N ILE A 293 -32.83 -29.21 -7.51
CA ILE A 293 -32.24 -30.29 -6.66
C ILE A 293 -33.30 -30.86 -5.73
N GLY A 294 -34.06 -30.00 -5.07
CA GLY A 294 -35.04 -30.26 -4.06
C GLY A 294 -35.01 -29.25 -2.94
N PRO A 295 -35.81 -29.42 -1.86
CA PRO A 295 -35.97 -28.42 -0.82
C PRO A 295 -34.68 -28.16 -0.04
N GLU A 296 -34.48 -26.88 0.35
CA GLU A 296 -33.39 -26.49 1.25
C GLU A 296 -33.58 -27.11 2.63
N VAL A 297 -32.51 -27.69 3.20
CA VAL A 297 -32.48 -28.30 4.51
C VAL A 297 -31.76 -27.36 5.48
N GLN A 298 -32.48 -26.93 6.52
CA GLN A 298 -31.88 -26.12 7.60
C GLN A 298 -31.33 -27.06 8.69
N ASP A 299 -30.13 -27.59 8.47
CA ASP A 299 -29.44 -28.48 9.40
C ASP A 299 -28.09 -27.87 9.81
N ALA A 300 -28.01 -27.46 11.08
CA ALA A 300 -26.78 -26.85 11.62
C ALA A 300 -25.60 -27.85 11.60
N GLN A 301 -25.84 -29.15 11.83
CA GLN A 301 -24.75 -30.15 11.83
C GLN A 301 -24.20 -30.42 10.42
N LEU A 302 -25.06 -30.36 9.41
CA LEU A 302 -24.65 -30.53 8.03
C LEU A 302 -23.84 -29.33 7.51
N LEU A 303 -24.15 -28.12 8.01
CA LEU A 303 -23.47 -26.89 7.67
C LEU A 303 -22.30 -26.55 8.61
N ASP A 304 -22.12 -27.28 9.72
CA ASP A 304 -21.01 -27.09 10.65
C ASP A 304 -19.75 -27.82 10.15
N PHE A 305 -19.05 -27.18 9.22
CA PHE A 305 -17.74 -27.62 8.77
C PHE A 305 -16.78 -26.41 8.67
N PRO A 306 -15.49 -26.62 8.94
CA PRO A 306 -14.53 -25.55 8.96
C PRO A 306 -14.26 -25.02 7.54
N ALA A 307 -14.93 -23.91 7.20
CA ALA A 307 -14.53 -23.10 6.07
C ALA A 307 -13.34 -22.23 6.52
N GLU A 308 -12.27 -22.30 5.79
CA GLU A 308 -11.03 -21.54 6.10
C GLU A 308 -10.81 -20.45 5.08
N LYS A 309 -10.33 -19.33 5.59
CA LYS A 309 -9.90 -18.17 4.81
C LYS A 309 -8.41 -18.00 5.04
N LEU A 310 -7.61 -18.25 4.01
CA LEU A 310 -6.16 -18.18 4.11
C LEU A 310 -5.57 -17.12 3.17
N PRO A 311 -4.74 -16.21 3.69
CA PRO A 311 -3.86 -15.39 2.87
C PRO A 311 -2.66 -16.23 2.41
N VAL A 312 -2.43 -16.27 1.11
CA VAL A 312 -1.34 -17.01 0.47
C VAL A 312 -0.46 -16.04 -0.31
N THR A 313 0.81 -15.94 0.08
CA THR A 313 1.80 -15.18 -0.69
C THR A 313 2.25 -16.01 -1.88
N ILE A 314 2.10 -15.48 -3.08
CA ILE A 314 2.52 -16.16 -4.31
C ILE A 314 4.03 -16.21 -4.40
N THR A 315 4.59 -17.42 -4.34
CA THR A 315 6.03 -17.65 -4.43
C THR A 315 6.39 -18.64 -5.53
N ARG A 316 5.41 -19.44 -6.00
CA ARG A 316 5.65 -20.46 -7.03
C ARG A 316 5.76 -19.83 -8.41
N LYS A 317 6.87 -20.11 -9.10
CA LYS A 317 7.10 -19.68 -10.49
C LYS A 317 6.04 -20.20 -11.47
N THR A 318 5.44 -21.35 -11.16
CA THR A 318 4.38 -21.96 -11.97
C THR A 318 3.04 -21.21 -11.90
N VAL A 319 2.88 -20.33 -10.92
CA VAL A 319 1.66 -19.53 -10.69
C VAL A 319 1.91 -18.06 -11.00
N ALA A 320 3.07 -17.55 -10.60
CA ALA A 320 3.45 -16.16 -10.86
C ALA A 320 3.51 -15.87 -12.38
N GLY A 321 2.87 -14.79 -12.79
CA GLY A 321 2.73 -14.39 -14.19
C GLY A 321 1.50 -14.97 -14.89
N LYS A 322 0.73 -15.85 -14.23
CA LYS A 322 -0.56 -16.36 -14.77
C LYS A 322 -1.71 -15.40 -14.44
N THR A 323 -2.72 -15.43 -15.30
CA THR A 323 -3.98 -14.73 -15.03
C THR A 323 -4.81 -15.45 -13.96
N VAL A 324 -5.68 -14.73 -13.28
CA VAL A 324 -6.66 -15.32 -12.33
C VAL A 324 -7.47 -16.44 -12.99
N ALA A 325 -7.86 -16.25 -14.26
CA ALA A 325 -8.58 -17.28 -15.02
C ALA A 325 -7.76 -18.56 -15.17
N ALA A 326 -6.48 -18.44 -15.54
CA ALA A 326 -5.60 -19.59 -15.70
C ALA A 326 -5.38 -20.32 -14.36
N ILE A 327 -5.22 -19.58 -13.26
CA ILE A 327 -5.07 -20.15 -11.93
C ILE A 327 -6.33 -20.90 -11.52
N ARG A 328 -7.51 -20.33 -11.74
CA ARG A 328 -8.80 -20.95 -11.40
C ARG A 328 -9.08 -22.25 -12.15
N ARG A 329 -8.49 -22.46 -13.32
CA ARG A 329 -8.62 -23.71 -14.11
C ARG A 329 -7.72 -24.84 -13.62
N GLU A 330 -6.77 -24.54 -12.75
CA GLU A 330 -5.89 -25.56 -12.18
C GLU A 330 -6.67 -26.53 -11.27
N LYS A 331 -6.36 -27.81 -11.33
CA LYS A 331 -7.04 -28.84 -10.54
C LYS A 331 -7.01 -28.57 -9.04
N PHE A 332 -5.91 -27.97 -8.55
CA PHE A 332 -5.75 -27.66 -7.12
C PHE A 332 -6.61 -26.48 -6.64
N MET A 333 -7.30 -25.78 -7.54
CA MET A 333 -8.27 -24.71 -7.22
C MET A 333 -9.72 -25.23 -7.19
N HIS A 334 -9.91 -26.54 -7.25
CA HIS A 334 -11.22 -27.14 -7.05
C HIS A 334 -11.72 -26.83 -5.64
N GLY A 335 -12.99 -26.44 -5.48
CA GLY A 335 -13.55 -26.04 -4.17
C GLY A 335 -13.00 -24.73 -3.56
N VAL A 336 -12.00 -24.10 -4.21
CA VAL A 336 -11.32 -22.91 -3.68
C VAL A 336 -11.64 -21.68 -4.50
N SER A 337 -12.07 -20.62 -3.82
CA SER A 337 -12.38 -19.32 -4.41
C SER A 337 -11.33 -18.28 -4.04
N ILE A 338 -10.94 -17.43 -5.02
CA ILE A 338 -10.10 -16.25 -4.78
C ILE A 338 -11.01 -15.08 -4.41
N ARG A 339 -10.86 -14.56 -3.20
CA ARG A 339 -11.67 -13.47 -2.66
C ARG A 339 -11.06 -12.09 -2.91
N SER A 340 -9.78 -11.95 -2.66
CA SER A 340 -9.06 -10.68 -2.84
C SER A 340 -7.62 -10.93 -3.27
N ILE A 341 -7.04 -9.94 -3.93
CA ILE A 341 -5.62 -9.92 -4.27
C ILE A 341 -5.07 -8.59 -3.76
N LYS A 342 -4.04 -8.67 -2.92
CA LYS A 342 -3.31 -7.49 -2.43
C LYS A 342 -1.90 -7.48 -3.02
N ARG A 343 -1.50 -6.34 -3.56
CA ARG A 343 -0.19 -6.07 -4.12
C ARG A 343 0.44 -4.91 -3.36
N ALA A 344 1.53 -5.18 -2.64
CA ALA A 344 2.12 -4.20 -1.70
C ALA A 344 1.10 -3.61 -0.70
N GLY A 345 0.16 -4.42 -0.22
CA GLY A 345 -0.90 -3.99 0.70
C GLY A 345 -2.06 -3.24 0.04
N ILE A 346 -2.00 -2.97 -1.28
CA ILE A 346 -3.09 -2.33 -2.04
C ILE A 346 -3.93 -3.40 -2.71
N SER A 347 -5.26 -3.32 -2.53
CA SER A 347 -6.21 -4.20 -3.22
C SER A 347 -6.20 -3.90 -4.71
N ILE A 348 -6.10 -4.95 -5.51
CA ILE A 348 -6.23 -4.88 -6.97
C ILE A 348 -7.46 -5.67 -7.42
N PRO A 349 -8.08 -5.29 -8.56
CA PRO A 349 -9.27 -5.97 -9.06
C PRO A 349 -9.03 -7.45 -9.31
N VAL A 350 -9.96 -8.32 -8.86
CA VAL A 350 -9.90 -9.77 -9.08
C VAL A 350 -10.69 -10.11 -10.35
N LEU A 351 -10.16 -9.69 -11.48
CA LEU A 351 -10.74 -9.94 -12.79
C LEU A 351 -10.06 -11.16 -13.46
N ALA A 352 -10.70 -11.73 -14.47
CA ALA A 352 -10.22 -12.92 -15.16
C ALA A 352 -8.79 -12.77 -15.72
N GLN A 353 -8.52 -11.62 -16.32
CA GLN A 353 -7.22 -11.28 -16.94
C GLN A 353 -6.23 -10.61 -15.97
N THR A 354 -6.62 -10.38 -14.70
CA THR A 354 -5.68 -9.86 -13.71
C THR A 354 -4.52 -10.84 -13.58
N VAL A 355 -3.33 -10.37 -13.91
CA VAL A 355 -2.09 -11.15 -13.76
C VAL A 355 -1.70 -11.16 -12.30
N VAL A 356 -1.49 -12.35 -11.77
CA VAL A 356 -1.00 -12.58 -10.41
C VAL A 356 0.49 -12.73 -10.44
N ASP A 357 1.19 -12.00 -9.60
CA ASP A 357 2.64 -11.98 -9.60
C ASP A 357 3.27 -12.49 -8.31
N ALA A 358 4.56 -12.81 -8.36
CA ALA A 358 5.31 -13.18 -7.17
C ALA A 358 5.30 -12.04 -6.14
N GLY A 359 4.96 -12.37 -4.89
CA GLY A 359 4.80 -11.41 -3.80
C GLY A 359 3.38 -10.84 -3.64
N ASP A 360 2.46 -11.12 -4.57
CA ASP A 360 1.04 -10.83 -4.34
C ASP A 360 0.50 -11.72 -3.22
N VAL A 361 -0.38 -11.17 -2.40
CA VAL A 361 -1.10 -11.93 -1.38
C VAL A 361 -2.51 -12.18 -1.88
N ILE A 362 -2.81 -13.45 -2.14
CA ILE A 362 -4.15 -13.90 -2.55
C ILE A 362 -4.88 -14.44 -1.33
N GLU A 363 -6.07 -13.95 -1.09
CA GLU A 363 -6.96 -14.50 -0.09
C GLU A 363 -7.83 -15.57 -0.73
N VAL A 364 -7.65 -16.82 -0.29
CA VAL A 364 -8.42 -17.98 -0.76
C VAL A 364 -9.39 -18.45 0.30
N VAL A 365 -10.55 -18.91 -0.13
CA VAL A 365 -11.66 -19.38 0.73
C VAL A 365 -12.20 -20.68 0.20
N GLY A 366 -12.45 -21.64 1.08
CA GLY A 366 -13.01 -22.96 0.79
C GLY A 366 -12.98 -23.84 2.03
N THR A 367 -13.15 -25.16 1.88
CA THR A 367 -12.95 -26.08 2.99
C THR A 367 -11.48 -26.11 3.41
N ARG A 368 -11.22 -26.40 4.67
CA ARG A 368 -9.85 -26.37 5.22
C ARG A 368 -8.87 -27.23 4.42
N GLN A 369 -9.29 -28.44 4.02
CA GLN A 369 -8.44 -29.38 3.28
C GLN A 369 -8.09 -28.85 1.89
N GLU A 370 -9.07 -28.36 1.15
CA GLU A 370 -8.88 -27.83 -0.20
C GLU A 370 -8.07 -26.54 -0.21
N VAL A 371 -8.36 -25.64 0.74
CA VAL A 371 -7.61 -24.37 0.89
C VAL A 371 -6.16 -24.65 1.27
N GLU A 372 -5.87 -25.59 2.17
CA GLU A 372 -4.49 -25.98 2.50
C GLU A 372 -3.77 -26.63 1.31
N ALA A 373 -4.45 -27.49 0.55
CA ALA A 373 -3.89 -28.12 -0.65
C ALA A 373 -3.58 -27.10 -1.74
N ALA A 374 -4.52 -26.18 -2.02
CA ALA A 374 -4.37 -25.10 -2.97
C ALA A 374 -3.25 -24.15 -2.54
N ALA A 375 -3.20 -23.76 -1.28
CA ALA A 375 -2.22 -22.84 -0.75
C ALA A 375 -0.78 -23.35 -0.91
N LYS A 376 -0.52 -24.65 -0.68
CA LYS A 376 0.81 -25.27 -0.91
C LYS A 376 1.25 -25.19 -2.38
N ARG A 377 0.31 -25.19 -3.33
CA ARG A 377 0.58 -25.06 -4.77
C ARG A 377 0.69 -23.62 -5.24
N LEU A 378 -0.07 -22.71 -4.63
CA LEU A 378 -0.02 -21.28 -4.91
C LEU A 378 1.28 -20.64 -4.40
N GLY A 379 1.69 -21.00 -3.19
CA GLY A 379 2.86 -20.39 -2.60
C GLY A 379 3.03 -20.68 -1.11
N TYR A 380 3.34 -19.64 -0.37
CA TYR A 380 3.56 -19.69 1.06
C TYR A 380 2.28 -19.28 1.81
N ILE A 381 1.80 -20.16 2.67
CA ILE A 381 0.67 -19.88 3.54
C ILE A 381 1.12 -18.88 4.58
N ASP A 382 0.61 -17.68 4.49
CA ASP A 382 0.89 -16.63 5.46
C ASP A 382 -0.07 -16.76 6.65
N ARG A 383 0.08 -17.87 7.41
CA ARG A 383 -0.73 -18.04 8.62
C ARG A 383 -0.46 -16.86 9.54
N PRO A 384 -1.50 -16.21 10.07
CA PRO A 384 -1.30 -15.08 10.96
C PRO A 384 -0.50 -15.53 12.19
N THR A 385 0.77 -15.22 12.21
CA THR A 385 1.60 -15.26 13.43
C THR A 385 1.76 -13.85 13.92
N ASN A 386 1.55 -13.63 15.20
CA ASN A 386 1.68 -12.32 15.82
C ASN A 386 3.14 -11.95 16.13
N GLN A 387 4.10 -12.80 15.73
CA GLN A 387 5.52 -12.58 16.05
C GLN A 387 6.27 -11.97 14.85
N THR A 388 7.04 -10.93 15.15
CA THR A 388 7.96 -10.28 14.22
C THR A 388 9.35 -10.89 14.37
N ASP A 389 10.02 -11.17 13.25
CA ASP A 389 11.42 -11.57 13.25
C ASP A 389 12.31 -10.34 13.54
N MET A 390 12.54 -10.08 14.84
CA MET A 390 13.34 -8.95 15.30
C MET A 390 14.82 -9.12 14.99
N ILE A 391 15.31 -10.37 14.80
CA ILE A 391 16.69 -10.63 14.36
C ILE A 391 16.88 -10.08 12.96
N PHE A 392 15.92 -10.34 12.09
CA PHE A 392 15.92 -9.85 10.70
C PHE A 392 15.83 -8.33 10.63
N VAL A 393 14.97 -7.71 11.45
CA VAL A 393 14.84 -6.25 11.54
C VAL A 393 16.13 -5.61 12.04
N GLY A 394 16.66 -6.10 13.16
CA GLY A 394 17.88 -5.56 13.78
C GLY A 394 19.10 -5.69 12.87
N LEU A 395 19.28 -6.88 12.25
CA LEU A 395 20.36 -7.11 11.30
C LEU A 395 20.22 -6.19 10.07
N GLY A 396 19.00 -6.04 9.54
CA GLY A 396 18.76 -5.19 8.37
C GLY A 396 19.09 -3.72 8.64
N ILE A 397 18.68 -3.19 9.78
CA ILE A 397 18.98 -1.81 10.18
C ILE A 397 20.48 -1.63 10.42
N LEU A 398 21.12 -2.58 11.13
CA LEU A 398 22.55 -2.53 11.41
C LEU A 398 23.37 -2.53 10.10
N VAL A 399 23.14 -3.51 9.25
CA VAL A 399 23.85 -3.62 7.97
C VAL A 399 23.59 -2.39 7.08
N GLY A 400 22.33 -1.96 6.99
CA GLY A 400 21.97 -0.76 6.24
C GLY A 400 22.62 0.50 6.78
N GLY A 401 22.56 0.70 8.09
CA GLY A 401 23.20 1.84 8.75
C GLY A 401 24.72 1.90 8.53
N LEU A 402 25.41 0.74 8.66
CA LEU A 402 26.85 0.65 8.39
C LEU A 402 27.19 0.98 6.93
N PHE A 403 26.45 0.44 5.95
CA PHE A 403 26.65 0.77 4.55
C PHE A 403 26.34 2.23 4.25
N GLY A 404 25.27 2.77 4.84
CA GLY A 404 24.89 4.17 4.65
C GLY A 404 25.88 5.17 5.25
N ALA A 405 26.59 4.78 6.32
CA ALA A 405 27.62 5.59 6.95
C ALA A 405 28.94 5.66 6.13
N LEU A 406 29.11 4.80 5.12
CA LEU A 406 30.25 4.86 4.22
C LEU A 406 30.20 6.17 3.42
N SER A 407 31.24 6.98 3.51
CA SER A 407 31.40 8.22 2.76
C SER A 407 32.43 8.07 1.65
N VAL A 408 32.08 8.58 0.47
CA VAL A 408 32.98 8.69 -0.68
C VAL A 408 33.27 10.17 -0.89
N HIS A 409 34.54 10.55 -0.93
CA HIS A 409 34.92 11.95 -1.18
C HIS A 409 35.01 12.21 -2.67
N ILE A 410 34.13 13.07 -3.18
CA ILE A 410 34.14 13.52 -4.57
C ILE A 410 34.39 15.04 -4.59
N GLY A 411 35.50 15.48 -5.14
CA GLY A 411 35.87 16.92 -5.18
C GLY A 411 36.07 17.53 -3.79
N GLY A 412 36.45 16.72 -2.79
CA GLY A 412 36.64 17.20 -1.40
C GLY A 412 35.36 17.22 -0.55
N ILE A 413 34.21 16.92 -1.14
CA ILE A 413 32.92 16.83 -0.42
C ILE A 413 32.64 15.38 -0.04
N PRO A 414 32.40 15.06 1.25
CA PRO A 414 32.01 13.73 1.67
C PRO A 414 30.56 13.46 1.28
N ILE A 415 30.35 12.56 0.32
CA ILE A 415 29.02 12.11 -0.09
C ILE A 415 28.74 10.76 0.59
N SER A 416 27.71 10.68 1.38
CA SER A 416 27.22 9.44 2.00
C SER A 416 25.70 9.33 1.83
N LEU A 417 25.19 8.10 1.87
CA LEU A 417 23.74 7.86 1.91
C LEU A 417 23.14 8.18 3.28
N SER A 418 23.96 8.51 4.28
CA SER A 418 23.64 8.56 5.69
C SER A 418 23.14 7.20 6.25
N THR A 419 23.14 7.05 7.57
CA THR A 419 22.60 5.82 8.23
C THR A 419 21.13 5.59 7.87
N SER A 420 20.38 6.66 7.70
CA SER A 420 18.97 6.68 7.36
C SER A 420 18.72 6.17 5.94
N GLY A 421 19.43 6.69 4.95
CA GLY A 421 19.35 6.22 3.57
C GLY A 421 19.78 4.77 3.43
N GLY A 422 20.83 4.36 4.17
CA GLY A 422 21.26 2.98 4.25
C GLY A 422 20.20 2.05 4.82
N ALA A 423 19.49 2.43 5.88
CA ALA A 423 18.39 1.67 6.45
C ALA A 423 17.23 1.49 5.47
N LEU A 424 16.90 2.52 4.67
CA LEU A 424 15.90 2.43 3.61
C LEU A 424 16.28 1.39 2.55
N ILE A 425 17.53 1.46 2.05
CA ILE A 425 18.02 0.55 1.00
C ILE A 425 18.10 -0.88 1.52
N ALA A 426 18.57 -1.08 2.75
CA ALA A 426 18.54 -2.38 3.39
C ALA A 426 17.10 -2.90 3.52
N GLY A 427 16.16 -2.06 3.94
CA GLY A 427 14.74 -2.41 3.97
C GLY A 427 14.24 -2.89 2.61
N LEU A 428 14.53 -2.17 1.52
CA LEU A 428 14.18 -2.58 0.15
C LEU A 428 14.73 -3.97 -0.19
N PHE A 429 16.01 -4.20 0.08
CA PHE A 429 16.68 -5.47 -0.21
C PHE A 429 16.11 -6.61 0.65
N PHE A 430 15.96 -6.39 1.96
CA PHE A 430 15.43 -7.37 2.90
C PHE A 430 13.96 -7.71 2.61
N GLY A 431 13.13 -6.73 2.22
CA GLY A 431 11.76 -6.94 1.78
C GLY A 431 11.69 -7.80 0.51
N TRP A 432 12.55 -7.50 -0.47
CA TRP A 432 12.68 -8.31 -1.67
C TRP A 432 13.17 -9.72 -1.35
N LEU A 433 14.21 -9.87 -0.51
CA LEU A 433 14.74 -11.16 -0.07
C LEU A 433 13.64 -12.02 0.58
N ARG A 434 12.84 -11.41 1.46
CA ARG A 434 11.68 -12.06 2.08
C ARG A 434 10.66 -12.55 1.03
N SER A 435 10.39 -11.77 -0.01
CA SER A 435 9.45 -12.17 -1.07
C SER A 435 9.96 -13.38 -1.88
N LYS A 436 11.28 -13.63 -1.89
CA LYS A 436 11.90 -14.79 -2.53
C LYS A 436 12.00 -15.98 -1.58
N HIS A 437 12.29 -15.73 -0.32
CA HIS A 437 12.51 -16.72 0.73
C HIS A 437 11.55 -16.47 1.90
N PRO A 438 10.28 -16.90 1.79
CA PRO A 438 9.24 -16.56 2.78
C PRO A 438 9.35 -17.32 4.11
N THR A 439 10.39 -18.12 4.32
CA THR A 439 10.59 -18.91 5.54
C THR A 439 11.17 -18.13 6.71
N PHE A 440 11.81 -16.98 6.46
CA PHE A 440 12.44 -16.11 7.48
C PHE A 440 12.16 -14.63 7.19
N GLY A 441 12.45 -13.78 8.15
CA GLY A 441 12.33 -12.34 8.01
C GLY A 441 10.89 -11.85 7.97
N ARG A 442 9.98 -12.55 8.65
CA ARG A 442 8.57 -12.19 8.65
C ARG A 442 8.33 -10.99 9.56
N ILE A 443 7.70 -9.97 9.00
CA ILE A 443 7.15 -8.83 9.72
C ILE A 443 5.65 -8.79 9.39
N PRO A 444 4.75 -9.21 10.32
CA PRO A 444 3.30 -9.17 10.11
C PRO A 444 2.79 -7.77 9.78
N GLU A 445 1.68 -7.67 9.02
CA GLU A 445 1.09 -6.36 8.66
C GLU A 445 0.87 -5.44 9.87
N PRO A 446 0.33 -5.91 11.03
CA PRO A 446 0.20 -5.08 12.21
C PRO A 446 1.55 -4.54 12.73
N SER A 447 2.60 -5.38 12.69
CA SER A 447 3.95 -4.97 13.12
C SER A 447 4.58 -3.99 12.15
N GLN A 448 4.40 -4.19 10.82
CA GLN A 448 4.82 -3.21 9.82
C GLN A 448 4.12 -1.87 10.04
N TRP A 449 2.81 -1.91 10.35
CA TRP A 449 2.04 -0.71 10.65
C TRP A 449 2.60 0.01 11.89
N VAL A 450 2.92 -0.72 12.96
CA VAL A 450 3.51 -0.15 14.19
C VAL A 450 4.87 0.46 13.87
N LEU A 451 5.78 -0.27 13.26
CA LEU A 451 7.12 0.24 12.92
C LEU A 451 7.06 1.49 12.03
N ASN A 452 6.16 1.48 11.05
CA ASN A 452 5.99 2.59 10.13
C ASN A 452 5.33 3.80 10.81
N ASN A 453 4.18 3.61 11.46
CA ASN A 453 3.41 4.74 12.00
C ASN A 453 3.97 5.23 13.34
N VAL A 454 4.36 4.34 14.24
CA VAL A 454 4.97 4.76 15.52
C VAL A 454 6.37 5.33 15.24
N GLY A 455 7.19 4.67 14.43
CA GLY A 455 8.51 5.17 14.06
C GLY A 455 8.45 6.57 13.47
N LEU A 456 7.59 6.78 12.45
CA LEU A 456 7.41 8.09 11.83
C LEU A 456 6.89 9.13 12.81
N ASN A 457 5.82 8.84 13.54
CA ASN A 457 5.17 9.86 14.39
C ASN A 457 5.99 10.18 15.64
N MET A 458 6.76 9.21 16.20
CA MET A 458 7.75 9.50 17.26
C MET A 458 8.84 10.43 16.74
N PHE A 459 9.39 10.14 15.55
CA PHE A 459 10.35 11.02 14.89
C PHE A 459 9.80 12.42 14.69
N ILE A 460 8.61 12.55 14.10
CA ILE A 460 7.95 13.84 13.82
C ILE A 460 7.59 14.60 15.12
N ALA A 461 7.19 13.90 16.17
CA ALA A 461 6.96 14.52 17.47
C ALA A 461 8.24 15.20 18.01
N VAL A 462 9.37 14.48 17.95
CA VAL A 462 10.67 15.06 18.37
C VAL A 462 11.05 16.26 17.50
N VAL A 463 10.89 16.15 16.17
CA VAL A 463 11.13 17.25 15.23
C VAL A 463 10.28 18.47 15.58
N GLY A 464 8.97 18.26 15.81
CA GLY A 464 8.06 19.33 16.21
C GLY A 464 8.43 20.00 17.53
N ILE A 465 8.70 19.19 18.58
CA ILE A 465 9.13 19.70 19.89
C ILE A 465 10.42 20.52 19.76
N SER A 466 11.41 20.03 19.04
CA SER A 466 12.69 20.71 18.87
C SER A 466 12.57 22.02 18.07
N ALA A 467 11.69 22.05 17.07
CA ALA A 467 11.45 23.25 16.26
C ALA A 467 10.49 24.26 16.90
N GLY A 468 9.80 23.90 17.98
CA GLY A 468 8.76 24.71 18.62
C GLY A 468 9.15 26.16 18.85
N PRO A 469 10.28 26.46 19.50
CA PRO A 469 10.66 27.84 19.83
C PRO A 469 10.83 28.75 18.60
N SER A 470 11.34 28.23 17.49
CA SER A 470 11.60 29.00 16.26
C SER A 470 10.49 28.94 15.22
N PHE A 471 9.50 28.08 15.42
CA PHE A 471 8.45 27.82 14.41
C PHE A 471 7.59 29.04 14.09
N VAL A 472 7.14 29.76 15.11
CA VAL A 472 6.24 30.90 14.93
C VAL A 472 6.93 32.03 14.15
N GLN A 473 8.20 32.30 14.47
CA GLN A 473 9.00 33.27 13.75
C GLN A 473 9.22 32.85 12.31
N GLY A 474 9.67 31.61 12.06
CA GLY A 474 9.88 31.10 10.71
C GLY A 474 8.59 31.12 9.87
N PHE A 475 7.44 30.81 10.48
CA PHE A 475 6.15 30.91 9.77
C PHE A 475 5.82 32.36 9.39
N HIS A 476 6.08 33.32 10.26
CA HIS A 476 5.86 34.74 9.99
C HIS A 476 6.77 35.22 8.84
N ASP A 477 8.02 34.83 8.83
CA ASP A 477 9.04 35.35 7.89
C ASP A 477 8.84 34.80 6.46
N VAL A 478 8.53 33.51 6.32
CA VAL A 478 8.48 32.84 5.00
C VAL A 478 7.20 32.09 4.69
N GLY A 479 6.24 31.99 5.61
CA GLY A 479 5.08 31.13 5.51
C GLY A 479 4.23 31.33 4.25
N ILE A 480 3.88 32.59 3.91
CA ILE A 480 3.07 32.91 2.71
C ILE A 480 3.84 32.56 1.43
N SER A 481 5.14 32.89 1.38
CA SER A 481 6.00 32.54 0.26
C SER A 481 6.05 31.02 0.06
N LEU A 482 6.30 30.27 1.14
CA LEU A 482 6.34 28.82 1.12
C LEU A 482 5.01 28.19 0.69
N PHE A 483 3.88 28.76 1.08
CA PHE A 483 2.56 28.25 0.66
C PHE A 483 2.38 28.36 -0.85
N LEU A 484 2.67 29.53 -1.45
CA LEU A 484 2.52 29.74 -2.89
C LEU A 484 3.52 28.90 -3.69
N VAL A 485 4.77 28.87 -3.24
CA VAL A 485 5.83 28.07 -3.87
C VAL A 485 5.53 26.57 -3.71
N GLY A 486 5.02 26.14 -2.56
CA GLY A 486 4.57 24.78 -2.31
C GLY A 486 3.43 24.35 -3.23
N ALA A 487 2.48 25.26 -3.48
CA ALA A 487 1.43 25.01 -4.46
C ALA A 487 1.98 24.79 -5.87
N ALA A 488 2.97 25.61 -6.30
CA ALA A 488 3.64 25.44 -7.57
C ALA A 488 4.48 24.16 -7.62
N ALA A 489 5.29 23.87 -6.57
CA ALA A 489 6.09 22.65 -6.45
C ALA A 489 5.25 21.38 -6.42
N THR A 490 3.98 21.50 -6.05
CA THR A 490 2.99 20.41 -6.10
C THR A 490 2.38 20.26 -7.50
N ALA A 491 1.85 21.35 -8.05
CA ALA A 491 1.03 21.30 -9.26
C ALA A 491 1.88 21.11 -10.54
N LEU A 492 3.03 21.79 -10.65
CA LEU A 492 3.85 21.74 -11.87
C LEU A 492 4.36 20.33 -12.20
N PRO A 493 4.97 19.57 -11.25
CA PRO A 493 5.39 18.19 -11.55
C PRO A 493 4.20 17.27 -11.88
N LEU A 494 3.03 17.48 -11.28
CA LEU A 494 1.84 16.71 -11.61
C LEU A 494 1.35 16.97 -13.05
N ILE A 495 1.36 18.23 -13.48
CA ILE A 495 0.99 18.60 -14.86
C ILE A 495 2.03 17.99 -15.82
N ILE A 496 3.32 18.12 -15.53
CA ILE A 496 4.39 17.49 -16.32
C ILE A 496 4.18 15.98 -16.39
N GLY A 497 3.91 15.33 -15.24
CA GLY A 497 3.65 13.90 -15.17
C GLY A 497 2.45 13.48 -16.02
N LEU A 498 1.34 14.21 -15.99
CA LEU A 498 0.17 13.96 -16.83
C LEU A 498 0.47 14.08 -18.32
N LEU A 499 1.29 15.08 -18.72
CA LEU A 499 1.74 15.24 -20.10
C LEU A 499 2.66 14.09 -20.51
N LEU A 500 3.63 13.71 -19.67
CA LEU A 500 4.50 12.55 -19.91
C LEU A 500 3.67 11.26 -20.04
N ALA A 501 2.73 11.01 -19.12
CA ALA A 501 1.88 9.83 -19.15
C ALA A 501 1.06 9.74 -20.44
N ARG A 502 0.53 10.88 -20.92
CA ARG A 502 -0.32 10.94 -22.11
C ARG A 502 0.48 10.88 -23.42
N TYR A 503 1.51 11.70 -23.56
CA TYR A 503 2.17 11.94 -24.87
C TYR A 503 3.45 11.13 -25.06
N VAL A 504 4.24 10.91 -24.00
CA VAL A 504 5.52 10.21 -24.09
C VAL A 504 5.32 8.70 -23.88
N PHE A 505 4.76 8.33 -22.71
CA PHE A 505 4.56 6.93 -22.38
C PHE A 505 3.26 6.35 -22.95
N LYS A 506 2.32 7.20 -23.35
CA LYS A 506 1.03 6.81 -23.95
C LYS A 506 0.28 5.78 -23.09
N PHE A 507 0.33 5.97 -21.77
CA PHE A 507 -0.40 5.09 -20.87
C PHE A 507 -1.90 5.15 -21.12
N HIS A 508 -2.55 4.02 -20.95
CA HIS A 508 -4.00 3.95 -21.02
C HIS A 508 -4.63 4.93 -20.00
N PRO A 509 -5.65 5.72 -20.36
CA PRO A 509 -6.22 6.74 -19.47
C PRO A 509 -6.61 6.23 -18.08
N ALA A 510 -7.09 4.97 -18.01
CA ALA A 510 -7.42 4.30 -16.75
C ALA A 510 -6.20 4.13 -15.80
N LEU A 511 -4.99 4.03 -16.34
CA LEU A 511 -3.75 3.85 -15.59
C LEU A 511 -3.00 5.16 -15.35
N ALA A 512 -3.14 6.14 -16.25
CA ALA A 512 -2.37 7.38 -16.26
C ALA A 512 -2.45 8.17 -14.94
N LEU A 513 -3.64 8.26 -14.35
CA LEU A 513 -3.82 8.93 -13.05
C LEU A 513 -3.17 8.15 -11.91
N GLY A 514 -3.23 6.83 -11.97
CA GLY A 514 -2.61 5.94 -10.98
C GLY A 514 -1.07 6.02 -11.00
N VAL A 515 -0.44 6.02 -12.19
CA VAL A 515 1.02 6.15 -12.29
C VAL A 515 1.51 7.51 -11.77
N CYS A 516 0.75 8.59 -12.00
CA CYS A 516 1.05 9.92 -11.46
C CYS A 516 0.92 9.96 -9.92
N ALA A 517 -0.17 9.40 -9.38
CA ALA A 517 -0.37 9.31 -7.94
C ALA A 517 0.73 8.46 -7.26
N GLY A 518 1.13 7.36 -7.90
CA GLY A 518 2.18 6.46 -7.41
C GLY A 518 3.55 7.12 -7.40
N ALA A 519 4.01 7.67 -8.52
CA ALA A 519 5.32 8.32 -8.63
C ALA A 519 5.49 9.47 -7.62
N ARG A 520 4.38 10.01 -7.13
CA ARG A 520 4.32 11.05 -6.13
C ARG A 520 4.03 10.56 -4.72
N THR A 521 3.94 9.26 -4.52
CA THR A 521 3.72 8.60 -3.22
C THR A 521 2.43 8.99 -2.48
N THR A 522 1.42 9.53 -3.18
CA THR A 522 0.19 10.01 -2.55
C THR A 522 -0.97 9.04 -2.67
N THR A 523 -1.24 8.27 -1.59
CA THR A 523 -2.41 7.39 -1.50
C THR A 523 -3.72 8.16 -1.39
N ALA A 524 -3.70 9.36 -0.79
CA ALA A 524 -4.88 10.22 -0.71
C ALA A 524 -5.37 10.64 -2.11
N ALA A 525 -4.44 10.99 -3.01
CA ALA A 525 -4.80 11.32 -4.38
C ALA A 525 -5.27 10.09 -5.18
N LEU A 526 -4.69 8.91 -4.94
CA LEU A 526 -5.20 7.67 -5.53
C LEU A 526 -6.66 7.41 -5.12
N GLY A 527 -6.97 7.51 -3.82
CA GLY A 527 -8.35 7.36 -3.34
C GLY A 527 -9.29 8.37 -4.00
N ALA A 528 -8.92 9.65 -4.04
CA ALA A 528 -9.74 10.68 -4.69
C ALA A 528 -9.95 10.43 -6.21
N VAL A 529 -8.96 9.86 -6.89
CA VAL A 529 -9.08 9.43 -8.29
C VAL A 529 -10.04 8.26 -8.42
N GLN A 530 -9.89 7.21 -7.59
CA GLN A 530 -10.75 6.04 -7.60
C GLN A 530 -12.21 6.42 -7.34
N ASP A 531 -12.47 7.30 -6.37
CA ASP A 531 -13.80 7.83 -6.10
C ASP A 531 -14.37 8.61 -7.31
N ALA A 532 -13.54 9.45 -7.95
CA ALA A 532 -13.98 10.25 -9.10
C ALA A 532 -14.29 9.40 -10.34
N VAL A 533 -13.48 8.37 -10.62
CA VAL A 533 -13.69 7.48 -11.77
C VAL A 533 -14.56 6.27 -11.45
N GLU A 534 -14.96 6.08 -10.19
CA GLU A 534 -15.79 4.96 -9.71
C GLU A 534 -15.19 3.59 -10.05
N SER A 535 -13.85 3.46 -9.95
CA SER A 535 -13.12 2.26 -10.34
C SER A 535 -11.81 2.10 -9.56
N GLU A 536 -11.43 0.85 -9.26
CA GLU A 536 -10.13 0.50 -8.66
C GLU A 536 -8.99 0.37 -9.68
N THR A 537 -9.29 0.45 -10.99
CA THR A 537 -8.32 0.24 -12.07
C THR A 537 -7.08 1.14 -12.00
N PRO A 538 -7.16 2.42 -11.57
CA PRO A 538 -5.98 3.26 -11.39
C PRO A 538 -4.90 2.66 -10.47
N ALA A 539 -5.29 1.82 -9.49
CA ALA A 539 -4.34 1.16 -8.59
C ALA A 539 -3.34 0.25 -9.30
N LEU A 540 -3.67 -0.27 -10.49
CA LEU A 540 -2.76 -1.11 -11.29
C LEU A 540 -1.53 -0.32 -11.75
N GLY A 541 -1.68 0.97 -12.05
CA GLY A 541 -0.56 1.86 -12.41
C GLY A 541 0.21 2.38 -11.19
N TYR A 542 -0.41 2.40 -10.02
CA TYR A 542 0.12 3.01 -8.81
C TYR A 542 1.29 2.22 -8.19
N THR A 543 1.21 0.91 -8.12
CA THR A 543 2.06 0.10 -7.24
C THR A 543 3.55 0.16 -7.55
N VAL A 544 3.92 0.04 -8.83
CA VAL A 544 5.33 0.09 -9.27
C VAL A 544 5.88 1.51 -9.15
N THR A 545 5.11 2.49 -9.63
CA THR A 545 5.54 3.90 -9.58
C THR A 545 5.64 4.42 -8.16
N TYR A 546 4.80 3.93 -7.23
CA TYR A 546 4.90 4.23 -5.80
C TYR A 546 6.22 3.72 -5.20
N ALA A 547 6.62 2.50 -5.51
CA ALA A 547 7.85 1.94 -4.96
C ALA A 547 9.08 2.71 -5.44
N VAL A 548 9.14 3.05 -6.73
CA VAL A 548 10.23 3.84 -7.33
C VAL A 548 10.20 5.27 -6.80
N GLY A 549 9.03 5.90 -6.80
CA GLY A 549 8.84 7.28 -6.32
C GLY A 549 9.24 7.43 -4.85
N ASN A 550 8.77 6.52 -3.99
CA ASN A 550 9.09 6.56 -2.57
C ASN A 550 10.61 6.46 -2.31
N THR A 551 11.31 5.64 -3.08
CA THR A 551 12.77 5.49 -2.95
C THR A 551 13.51 6.74 -3.45
N LEU A 552 13.19 7.22 -4.67
CA LEU A 552 13.89 8.34 -5.28
C LEU A 552 13.62 9.66 -4.55
N LEU A 553 12.38 9.93 -4.14
CA LEU A 553 12.04 11.17 -3.44
C LEU A 553 12.74 11.27 -2.08
N ILE A 554 12.96 10.14 -1.39
CA ILE A 554 13.75 10.14 -0.15
C ILE A 554 15.22 10.46 -0.46
N ILE A 555 15.79 9.86 -1.52
CA ILE A 555 17.16 10.16 -1.97
C ILE A 555 17.29 11.64 -2.39
N TRP A 556 16.26 12.22 -3.00
CA TRP A 556 16.23 13.64 -3.36
C TRP A 556 16.33 14.56 -2.13
N GLY A 557 16.00 14.07 -0.93
CA GLY A 557 16.26 14.77 0.32
C GLY A 557 17.75 15.06 0.55
N VAL A 558 18.62 14.10 0.20
CA VAL A 558 20.08 14.33 0.20
C VAL A 558 20.47 15.32 -0.91
N VAL A 559 19.99 15.06 -2.11
CA VAL A 559 20.39 15.80 -3.31
C VAL A 559 20.01 17.28 -3.21
N ILE A 560 18.78 17.60 -2.76
CA ILE A 560 18.32 19.00 -2.67
C ILE A 560 19.15 19.82 -1.68
N VAL A 561 19.56 19.19 -0.57
CA VAL A 561 20.43 19.82 0.45
C VAL A 561 21.82 20.10 -0.12
N LEU A 562 22.34 19.21 -0.97
CA LEU A 562 23.66 19.39 -1.57
C LEU A 562 23.67 20.35 -2.77
N LEU A 563 22.50 20.62 -3.38
CA LEU A 563 22.36 21.51 -4.53
C LEU A 563 22.12 22.99 -4.15
N ILE A 564 21.71 23.26 -2.92
CA ILE A 564 21.46 24.59 -2.37
C ILE A 564 22.59 25.00 -1.43
#